data_e21062a3e73f1e234e1c91a554e68906
#
_entry.id   e21062a3e73f1e234e1c91a554e68906
#
_cell.length_a   1.000
_cell.length_b   1.000
_cell.length_c   1.000
_cell.angle_alpha   90.00
_cell.angle_beta   90.00
_cell.angle_gamma   90.00
#
_symmetry.space_group_name_H-M   'P 1'
#
loop_
_entity.id
_entity.type
_entity.pdbx_description
1 polymer ?
#
loop_
_entity_poly.entity_id
_entity_poly.type
_entity_poly.pdbx_seq_one_letter_code
_entity_poly.pdbx_strand_id
1 'polypeptide(L)'
;KVFDKDILLNAEYICQYSSNIAKMSVAERFNYAESLVKKYARAQLVVTSRIHCGLPCLGLETPVIYTLNAYDGKMSTDRFGGLMNLFNTITWSGDKLISVKNKITLDNIPQNKKDWMAVAKNLIFKCEKFVRHDVVCV
;
A
#
# COMPACT_ATOMS: atom_id res chain seq x y z
N LYS A 1 -8.04 8.36 19.34
CA LYS A 1 -7.95 7.07 18.60
C LYS A 1 -8.49 7.28 17.18
N VAL A 2 -7.72 6.88 16.17
CA VAL A 2 -8.05 7.07 14.74
C VAL A 2 -9.03 6.01 14.27
N PHE A 3 -8.76 4.76 14.64
CA PHE A 3 -9.57 3.61 14.27
C PHE A 3 -10.55 3.23 15.37
N ASP A 4 -11.71 2.75 14.97
CA ASP A 4 -12.66 2.17 15.92
C ASP A 4 -12.12 0.87 16.52
N LYS A 5 -12.71 0.48 17.65
CA LYS A 5 -12.32 -0.75 18.36
C LYS A 5 -12.55 -1.99 17.49
N ASP A 6 -13.64 -2.01 16.75
CA ASP A 6 -14.01 -3.17 15.91
C ASP A 6 -12.99 -3.40 14.78
N ILE A 7 -12.45 -2.33 14.17
CA ILE A 7 -11.36 -2.45 13.21
C ILE A 7 -10.12 -3.04 13.88
N LEU A 8 -9.75 -2.56 15.07
CA LEU A 8 -8.53 -3.00 15.75
C LEU A 8 -8.64 -4.45 16.26
N LEU A 9 -9.82 -4.88 16.70
CA LEU A 9 -10.05 -6.25 17.20
C LEU A 9 -10.03 -7.28 16.06
N ASN A 10 -10.46 -6.89 14.86
CA ASN A 10 -10.52 -7.78 13.69
C ASN A 10 -9.31 -7.60 12.75
N ALA A 11 -8.32 -6.76 13.11
CA ALA A 11 -7.15 -6.53 12.29
C ALA A 11 -6.19 -7.71 12.30
N GLU A 12 -5.77 -8.16 11.12
CA GLU A 12 -4.64 -9.06 10.95
C GLU A 12 -3.36 -8.22 10.83
N TYR A 13 -2.37 -8.50 11.69
CA TYR A 13 -1.07 -7.83 11.66
C TYR A 13 -0.08 -8.63 10.83
N ILE A 14 0.39 -8.05 9.71
CA ILE A 14 1.30 -8.70 8.78
C ILE A 14 2.66 -8.02 8.83
N CYS A 15 3.71 -8.80 9.01
CA CYS A 15 5.09 -8.35 8.84
C CYS A 15 5.64 -8.91 7.53
N GLN A 16 6.10 -8.05 6.64
CA GLN A 16 6.74 -8.45 5.39
C GLN A 16 8.17 -9.00 5.58
N TYR A 17 8.76 -8.75 6.75
CA TYR A 17 10.05 -9.33 7.14
C TYR A 17 9.82 -10.58 7.97
N SER A 18 10.12 -11.73 7.40
CA SER A 18 10.22 -12.98 8.12
C SER A 18 11.69 -13.42 8.15
N SER A 19 12.19 -13.81 9.31
CA SER A 19 13.52 -14.42 9.44
C SER A 19 13.67 -15.67 8.56
N ASN A 20 12.55 -16.28 8.20
CA ASN A 20 12.52 -17.47 7.35
C ASN A 20 12.65 -17.17 5.86
N ILE A 21 12.38 -15.93 5.40
CA ILE A 21 12.47 -15.56 3.97
C ILE A 21 13.87 -15.84 3.41
N ALA A 22 14.92 -15.60 4.19
CA ALA A 22 16.28 -15.86 3.76
C ALA A 22 16.56 -17.36 3.48
N LYS A 23 15.79 -18.26 4.10
CA LYS A 23 15.92 -19.72 3.95
C LYS A 23 14.99 -20.29 2.88
N MET A 24 14.05 -19.50 2.37
CA MET A 24 13.11 -19.92 1.34
C MET A 24 13.79 -20.03 -0.03
N SER A 25 13.42 -21.04 -0.78
CA SER A 25 13.71 -21.14 -2.21
C SER A 25 13.03 -20.01 -2.98
N VAL A 26 13.43 -19.82 -4.23
CA VAL A 26 12.81 -18.79 -5.10
C VAL A 26 11.31 -19.05 -5.26
N ALA A 27 10.91 -20.30 -5.50
CA ALA A 27 9.48 -20.64 -5.64
C ALA A 27 8.67 -20.35 -4.37
N GLU A 28 9.20 -20.68 -3.18
CA GLU A 28 8.55 -20.37 -1.91
C GLU A 28 8.39 -18.87 -1.68
N ARG A 29 9.39 -18.05 -2.07
CA ARG A 29 9.29 -16.58 -1.98
C ARG A 29 8.18 -16.02 -2.88
N PHE A 30 8.06 -16.54 -4.12
CA PHE A 30 6.98 -16.15 -5.02
C PHE A 30 5.61 -16.56 -4.47
N ASN A 31 5.46 -17.78 -3.97
CA ASN A 31 4.22 -18.25 -3.34
C ASN A 31 3.85 -17.41 -2.12
N TYR A 32 4.84 -17.03 -1.31
CA TYR A 32 4.62 -16.14 -0.17
C TYR A 32 4.16 -14.76 -0.61
N ALA A 33 4.82 -14.16 -1.60
CA ALA A 33 4.42 -12.87 -2.15
C ALA A 33 3.00 -12.90 -2.73
N GLU A 34 2.67 -13.95 -3.49
CA GLU A 34 1.32 -14.16 -4.02
C GLU A 34 0.27 -14.28 -2.90
N SER A 35 0.60 -14.98 -1.83
CA SER A 35 -0.29 -15.11 -0.67
C SER A 35 -0.59 -13.75 -0.01
N LEU A 36 0.41 -12.86 0.07
CA LEU A 36 0.23 -11.50 0.58
C LEU A 36 -0.67 -10.67 -0.34
N VAL A 37 -0.45 -10.74 -1.66
CA VAL A 37 -1.29 -10.04 -2.64
C VAL A 37 -2.74 -10.51 -2.56
N LYS A 38 -2.99 -11.82 -2.42
CA LYS A 38 -4.33 -12.38 -2.22
C LYS A 38 -4.98 -11.88 -0.91
N LYS A 39 -4.22 -11.72 0.17
CA LYS A 39 -4.70 -11.12 1.42
C LYS A 39 -5.09 -9.66 1.23
N TYR A 40 -4.25 -8.87 0.54
CA TYR A 40 -4.56 -7.47 0.25
C TYR A 40 -5.83 -7.34 -0.58
N ALA A 41 -5.99 -8.16 -1.62
CA ALA A 41 -7.18 -8.14 -2.48
C ALA A 41 -8.50 -8.43 -1.74
N ARG A 42 -8.45 -9.16 -0.63
CA ARG A 42 -9.63 -9.53 0.17
C ARG A 42 -9.88 -8.59 1.35
N ALA A 43 -8.93 -7.73 1.67
CA ALA A 43 -9.05 -6.84 2.82
C ALA A 43 -10.08 -5.72 2.53
N GLN A 44 -10.89 -5.39 3.52
CA GLN A 44 -11.78 -4.23 3.48
C GLN A 44 -10.98 -2.92 3.59
N LEU A 45 -9.88 -2.94 4.32
CA LEU A 45 -8.97 -1.81 4.51
C LEU A 45 -7.57 -2.33 4.79
N VAL A 46 -6.57 -1.73 4.15
CA VAL A 46 -5.16 -1.95 4.45
C VAL A 46 -4.56 -0.68 5.04
N VAL A 47 -3.87 -0.80 6.17
CA VAL A 47 -3.12 0.29 6.80
C VAL A 47 -1.65 -0.07 6.78
N THR A 48 -0.82 0.75 6.15
CA THR A 48 0.59 0.41 5.95
C THR A 48 1.49 1.64 5.94
N SER A 49 2.75 1.45 6.34
CA SER A 49 3.84 2.42 6.13
C SER A 49 4.80 1.97 5.02
N ARG A 50 4.44 0.90 4.28
CA ARG A 50 5.28 0.29 3.25
C ARG A 50 4.75 0.57 1.87
N ILE A 51 5.56 1.23 1.02
CA ILE A 51 5.16 1.56 -0.35
C ILE A 51 4.89 0.30 -1.20
N HIS A 52 5.67 -0.76 -1.00
CA HIS A 52 5.50 -2.06 -1.68
C HIS A 52 4.27 -2.85 -1.20
N CYS A 53 3.58 -2.40 -0.15
CA CYS A 53 2.25 -2.86 0.23
C CYS A 53 1.18 -1.93 -0.32
N GLY A 54 1.38 -0.61 -0.17
CA GLY A 54 0.39 0.39 -0.58
C GLY A 54 0.11 0.40 -2.08
N LEU A 55 1.14 0.40 -2.94
CA LEU A 55 0.95 0.42 -4.39
C LEU A 55 0.18 -0.79 -4.93
N PRO A 56 0.49 -2.05 -4.53
CA PRO A 56 -0.36 -3.18 -4.88
C PRO A 56 -1.82 -3.01 -4.46
N CYS A 57 -2.09 -2.46 -3.27
CA CYS A 57 -3.46 -2.20 -2.83
C CYS A 57 -4.19 -1.20 -3.74
N LEU A 58 -3.51 -0.14 -4.22
CA LEU A 58 -4.11 0.76 -5.22
C LEU A 58 -4.46 0.00 -6.51
N GLY A 59 -3.53 -0.80 -7.03
CA GLY A 59 -3.74 -1.59 -8.24
C GLY A 59 -4.84 -2.65 -8.12
N LEU A 60 -5.10 -3.14 -6.91
CA LEU A 60 -6.19 -4.07 -6.57
C LEU A 60 -7.49 -3.34 -6.22
N GLU A 61 -7.49 -2.01 -6.24
CA GLU A 61 -8.61 -1.15 -5.79
C GLU A 61 -9.00 -1.37 -4.31
N THR A 62 -8.14 -2.01 -3.54
CA THR A 62 -8.34 -2.21 -2.10
C THR A 62 -8.16 -0.88 -1.38
N PRO A 63 -9.10 -0.45 -0.53
CA PRO A 63 -8.96 0.76 0.28
C PRO A 63 -7.67 0.72 1.09
N VAL A 64 -6.82 1.75 0.94
CA VAL A 64 -5.53 1.79 1.62
C VAL A 64 -5.25 3.15 2.27
N ILE A 65 -4.74 3.10 3.49
CA ILE A 65 -4.26 4.26 4.24
C ILE A 65 -2.77 4.11 4.46
N TYR A 66 -2.02 5.12 4.01
CA TYR A 66 -0.58 5.15 4.22
C TYR A 66 -0.24 5.92 5.50
N THR A 67 0.53 5.30 6.39
CA THR A 67 0.95 5.94 7.64
C THR A 67 2.33 6.56 7.49
N LEU A 68 2.42 7.84 7.82
CA LEU A 68 3.65 8.62 7.81
C LEU A 68 4.06 8.94 9.25
N ASN A 69 5.33 8.73 9.55
CA ASN A 69 5.91 9.15 10.81
C ASN A 69 6.76 10.41 10.56
N ALA A 70 6.35 11.52 11.15
CA ALA A 70 7.09 12.77 11.12
C ALA A 70 8.03 12.80 12.33
N TYR A 71 9.13 12.05 12.30
CA TYR A 71 10.24 12.26 13.23
C TYR A 71 11.01 13.51 12.78
N ASP A 72 11.23 14.43 13.71
CA ASP A 72 12.02 15.65 13.53
C ASP A 72 11.51 16.63 12.44
N GLY A 73 10.22 16.66 12.18
CA GLY A 73 9.63 17.61 11.20
C GLY A 73 10.05 17.39 9.75
N LYS A 74 10.91 16.43 9.47
CA LYS A 74 11.31 16.03 8.12
C LYS A 74 10.62 14.71 7.77
N MET A 75 9.52 14.82 7.03
CA MET A 75 8.99 13.66 6.34
C MET A 75 9.99 13.27 5.25
N SER A 76 10.46 12.03 5.26
CA SER A 76 11.24 11.46 4.16
C SER A 76 10.33 11.22 2.93
N THR A 77 9.63 12.28 2.48
CA THR A 77 8.76 12.24 1.31
C THR A 77 9.56 12.29 0.02
N ASP A 78 10.75 12.85 0.06
CA ASP A 78 11.63 13.05 -1.11
C ASP A 78 12.02 11.71 -1.77
N ARG A 79 12.10 10.65 -0.98
CA ARG A 79 12.45 9.32 -1.47
C ARG A 79 11.40 8.74 -2.45
N PHE A 80 10.15 9.16 -2.35
CA PHE A 80 9.04 8.55 -3.09
C PHE A 80 8.50 9.42 -4.22
N GLY A 81 9.14 10.57 -4.51
CA GLY A 81 8.88 11.35 -5.73
C GLY A 81 7.41 11.71 -5.96
N GLY A 82 6.67 12.06 -4.91
CA GLY A 82 5.26 12.44 -5.03
C GLY A 82 4.26 11.27 -5.00
N LEU A 83 4.71 10.02 -4.96
CA LEU A 83 3.81 8.84 -4.86
C LEU A 83 2.91 8.89 -3.62
N MET A 84 3.34 9.58 -2.57
CA MET A 84 2.53 9.76 -1.35
C MET A 84 1.20 10.48 -1.61
N ASN A 85 1.14 11.32 -2.63
CA ASN A 85 -0.08 12.04 -2.99
C ASN A 85 -1.20 11.11 -3.49
N LEU A 86 -0.85 9.89 -3.93
CA LEU A 86 -1.80 8.89 -4.39
C LEU A 86 -2.61 8.26 -3.25
N PHE A 87 -2.13 8.36 -2.00
CA PHE A 87 -2.74 7.71 -0.84
C PHE A 87 -3.57 8.66 0.02
N ASN A 88 -4.57 8.10 0.71
CA ASN A 88 -5.05 8.68 1.95
C ASN A 88 -3.96 8.48 3.01
N THR A 89 -3.60 9.53 3.73
CA THR A 89 -2.48 9.48 4.67
C THR A 89 -2.90 9.77 6.10
N ILE A 90 -2.28 9.08 7.04
CA ILE A 90 -2.32 9.38 8.47
C ILE A 90 -0.90 9.75 8.89
N THR A 91 -0.74 10.94 9.47
CA THR A 91 0.58 11.42 9.91
C THR A 91 0.66 11.47 11.44
N TRP A 92 1.73 10.91 11.97
CA TRP A 92 2.07 10.90 13.39
C TRP A 92 3.32 11.74 13.62
N SER A 93 3.41 12.42 14.77
CA SER A 93 4.64 13.03 15.28
C SER A 93 4.78 12.65 16.75
N GLY A 94 5.69 11.75 17.04
CA GLY A 94 5.74 11.09 18.34
C GLY A 94 4.41 10.40 18.64
N ASP A 95 3.81 10.67 19.79
CA ASP A 95 2.50 10.11 20.19
C ASP A 95 1.31 10.93 19.71
N LYS A 96 1.54 12.03 18.97
CA LYS A 96 0.49 12.93 18.49
C LYS A 96 0.11 12.63 17.06
N LEU A 97 -1.19 12.46 16.83
CA LEU A 97 -1.80 12.37 15.52
C LEU A 97 -1.95 13.77 14.93
N ILE A 98 -1.40 14.02 13.73
CA ILE A 98 -1.42 15.35 13.11
C ILE A 98 -2.58 15.50 12.12
N SER A 99 -2.97 14.43 11.42
CA SER A 99 -3.89 14.56 10.31
C SER A 99 -4.92 13.44 10.20
N VAL A 100 -5.97 13.49 10.99
CA VAL A 100 -7.23 12.78 10.69
C VAL A 100 -8.39 13.65 11.12
N LYS A 101 -9.25 13.99 10.16
CA LYS A 101 -10.44 14.81 10.45
C LYS A 101 -11.53 14.00 11.13
N ASN A 102 -11.68 12.72 10.80
CA ASN A 102 -12.76 11.87 11.32
C ASN A 102 -12.21 10.50 11.75
N LYS A 103 -12.84 9.92 12.77
CA LYS A 103 -12.57 8.55 13.18
C LYS A 103 -12.96 7.58 12.06
N ILE A 104 -12.11 6.60 11.79
CA ILE A 104 -12.34 5.58 10.76
C ILE A 104 -13.10 4.42 11.40
N THR A 105 -14.24 4.09 10.81
CA THR A 105 -15.11 2.98 11.19
C THR A 105 -15.32 2.06 10.00
N LEU A 106 -15.90 0.88 10.20
CA LEU A 106 -16.22 -0.03 9.10
C LEU A 106 -17.23 0.58 8.11
N ASP A 107 -18.10 1.48 8.58
CA ASP A 107 -19.12 2.14 7.77
C ASP A 107 -18.58 3.35 6.99
N ASN A 108 -17.39 3.86 7.34
CA ASN A 108 -16.81 5.04 6.70
C ASN A 108 -15.35 4.85 6.28
N ILE A 109 -15.03 3.71 5.72
CA ILE A 109 -13.70 3.43 5.16
C ILE A 109 -13.42 4.40 4.00
N PRO A 110 -12.31 5.17 4.06
CA PRO A 110 -11.96 6.11 2.99
C PRO A 110 -11.67 5.37 1.69
N GLN A 111 -12.35 5.75 0.63
CA GLN A 111 -12.05 5.24 -0.71
C GLN A 111 -10.70 5.76 -1.21
N ASN A 112 -10.03 4.99 -2.07
CA ASN A 112 -8.78 5.42 -2.69
C ASN A 112 -8.99 6.68 -3.53
N LYS A 113 -8.02 7.59 -3.51
CA LYS A 113 -8.01 8.75 -4.41
C LYS A 113 -7.94 8.26 -5.85
N LYS A 114 -8.59 8.97 -6.77
CA LYS A 114 -8.63 8.58 -8.20
C LYS A 114 -7.33 8.89 -8.96
N ASP A 115 -6.44 9.69 -8.39
CA ASP A 115 -5.21 10.15 -9.04
C ASP A 115 -4.28 9.01 -9.46
N TRP A 116 -4.29 7.88 -8.75
CA TRP A 116 -3.51 6.70 -9.11
C TRP A 116 -3.88 6.12 -10.48
N MET A 117 -5.14 6.30 -10.92
CA MET A 117 -5.61 5.74 -12.22
C MET A 117 -4.85 6.33 -13.41
N ALA A 118 -4.48 7.62 -13.35
CA ALA A 118 -3.71 8.25 -14.42
C ALA A 118 -2.29 7.65 -14.52
N VAL A 119 -1.67 7.36 -13.36
CA VAL A 119 -0.35 6.71 -13.28
C VAL A 119 -0.45 5.28 -13.80
N ALA A 120 -1.48 4.51 -13.38
CA ALA A 120 -1.70 3.14 -13.82
C ALA A 120 -1.90 3.05 -15.34
N LYS A 121 -2.75 3.90 -15.93
CA LYS A 121 -2.99 3.94 -17.39
C LYS A 121 -1.69 4.20 -18.16
N ASN A 122 -0.87 5.14 -17.69
CA ASN A 122 0.41 5.45 -18.35
C ASN A 122 1.40 4.28 -18.25
N LEU A 123 1.45 3.61 -17.10
CA LEU A 123 2.29 2.42 -16.90
C LEU A 123 1.84 1.26 -17.79
N ILE A 124 0.54 0.95 -17.81
CA ILE A 124 -0.03 -0.10 -18.66
C ILE A 124 0.31 0.17 -20.14
N PHE A 125 0.09 1.40 -20.61
CA PHE A 125 0.42 1.78 -21.97
C PHE A 125 1.90 1.57 -22.33
N LYS A 126 2.81 1.91 -21.41
CA LYS A 126 4.25 1.66 -21.60
C LYS A 126 4.58 0.18 -21.62
N CYS A 127 3.98 -0.62 -20.74
CA CYS A 127 4.17 -2.06 -20.71
C CYS A 127 3.64 -2.73 -22.01
N GLU A 128 2.47 -2.32 -22.49
CA GLU A 128 1.91 -2.83 -23.76
C GLU A 128 2.81 -2.51 -24.96
N LYS A 129 3.36 -1.30 -24.99
CA LYS A 129 4.34 -0.94 -26.04
C LYS A 129 5.59 -1.80 -25.97
N PHE A 130 6.12 -2.01 -24.77
CA PHE A 130 7.31 -2.83 -24.56
C PHE A 130 7.10 -4.26 -25.04
N VAL A 131 6.00 -4.91 -24.61
CA VAL A 131 5.67 -6.29 -25.00
C VAL A 131 5.47 -6.43 -26.52
N ARG A 132 4.89 -5.41 -27.19
CA ARG A 132 4.70 -5.45 -28.64
C ARG A 132 5.98 -5.30 -29.45
N HIS A 133 7.04 -4.72 -28.89
CA HIS A 133 8.33 -4.56 -29.55
C HIS A 133 9.24 -5.78 -29.40
N ASP A 134 9.06 -6.60 -28.36
CA ASP A 134 9.87 -7.80 -28.13
C ASP A 134 9.38 -9.07 -28.83
N VAL A 135 8.29 -9.02 -29.57
CA VAL A 135 7.76 -10.17 -30.36
C VAL A 135 8.17 -10.04 -31.84
N VAL A 136 9.37 -9.58 -32.13
CA VAL A 136 10.03 -9.89 -33.40
C VAL A 136 11.04 -11.01 -33.13
N CYS A 137 10.53 -12.22 -32.92
CA CYS A 137 11.33 -13.41 -33.11
C CYS A 137 11.64 -13.54 -34.59
N VAL A 138 12.91 -13.39 -34.92
CA VAL A 138 13.50 -13.84 -36.19
C VAL A 138 13.64 -15.35 -36.14
#